data_6da7b7a8a4bcbb144ef0f71d2f5a059d
#
_entry.id   6da7b7a8a4bcbb144ef0f71d2f5a059d
#
_cell.length_a   1.000
_cell.length_b   1.000
_cell.length_c   1.000
_cell.angle_alpha   90.00
_cell.angle_beta   90.00
_cell.angle_gamma   90.00
#
_symmetry.space_group_name_H-M   'P 1'
#
loop_
_entity.id
_entity.type
_entity.pdbx_description
1 polymer ?
#
loop_
_entity_poly.entity_id
_entity_poly.type
_entity_poly.pdbx_seq_one_letter_code
_entity_poly.pdbx_strand_id
1 'polypeptide(L)'
;SCAECFRTFALDYELEGMKVMHTTEYLVENNFDMNLAVDDDVTVTYHDPCRLGRQMDLYDKPRDLVQSVDGVNLVEMEHHGEDALCCGVSSMMSCNENSRALRLQRFDEVNATGADVMLTTCPKCVAHFECLKFEGDPRHEFEILDVVSFLARQIESKQ
;
A
#
# COMPACT_ATOMS: atom_id res chain seq x y z
N SER A 1 0.80 -9.97 2.06
CA SER A 1 0.54 -11.42 2.01
C SER A 1 1.48 -12.22 2.91
N CYS A 2 2.75 -11.83 2.97
CA CYS A 2 3.72 -12.53 3.82
C CYS A 2 3.41 -12.37 5.31
N ALA A 3 3.01 -11.19 5.77
CA ALA A 3 2.73 -10.94 7.18
C ALA A 3 1.61 -11.85 7.74
N GLU A 4 0.51 -12.01 6.99
CA GLU A 4 -0.54 -12.95 7.36
C GLU A 4 -0.02 -14.38 7.48
N CYS A 5 0.74 -14.85 6.49
CA CYS A 5 1.31 -16.20 6.51
C CYS A 5 2.26 -16.40 7.71
N PHE A 6 3.11 -15.43 7.99
CA PHE A 6 4.02 -15.50 9.14
C PHE A 6 3.28 -15.40 10.47
N ARG A 7 2.23 -14.62 10.56
CA ARG A 7 1.41 -14.54 11.78
C ARG A 7 0.69 -15.87 12.05
N THR A 8 0.11 -16.50 11.02
CA THR A 8 -0.47 -17.85 11.12
C THR A 8 0.58 -18.87 11.52
N PHE A 9 1.75 -18.84 10.88
CA PHE A 9 2.87 -19.72 11.22
C PHE A 9 3.31 -19.56 12.69
N ALA A 10 3.39 -18.33 13.19
CA ALA A 10 3.76 -18.07 14.57
C ALA A 10 2.75 -18.64 15.58
N LEU A 11 1.46 -18.63 15.24
CA LEU A 11 0.42 -19.23 16.08
C LEU A 11 0.50 -20.76 16.08
N ASP A 12 0.76 -21.36 14.91
CA ASP A 12 0.80 -22.82 14.75
C ASP A 12 2.06 -23.46 15.39
N TYR A 13 3.15 -22.74 15.46
CA TYR A 13 4.46 -23.26 15.88
C TYR A 13 4.99 -22.67 17.20
N GLU A 14 4.15 -21.94 17.96
CA GLU A 14 4.51 -21.39 19.27
C GLU A 14 5.93 -20.79 19.32
N LEU A 15 6.20 -19.82 18.45
CA LEU A 15 7.52 -19.19 18.34
C LEU A 15 7.82 -18.36 19.60
N GLU A 16 8.37 -19.03 20.63
CA GLU A 16 8.72 -18.39 21.89
C GLU A 16 9.71 -17.23 21.68
N GLY A 17 9.39 -16.08 22.25
CA GLY A 17 10.27 -14.90 22.25
C GLY A 17 10.30 -14.13 20.91
N MET A 18 9.55 -14.55 19.90
CA MET A 18 9.43 -13.82 18.63
C MET A 18 8.05 -13.18 18.46
N LYS A 19 8.02 -11.86 18.20
CA LYS A 19 6.82 -11.14 17.80
C LYS A 19 6.82 -11.02 16.27
N VAL A 20 5.87 -11.67 15.61
CA VAL A 20 5.66 -11.53 14.16
C VAL A 20 4.78 -10.31 13.89
N MET A 21 5.30 -9.37 13.13
CA MET A 21 4.60 -8.13 12.81
C MET A 21 4.90 -7.69 11.37
N HIS A 22 4.03 -6.88 10.82
CA HIS A 22 4.26 -6.24 9.53
C HIS A 22 5.28 -5.11 9.68
N THR A 23 6.02 -4.80 8.62
CA THR A 23 7.03 -3.73 8.65
C THR A 23 6.44 -2.38 9.10
N THR A 24 5.22 -2.05 8.68
CA THR A 24 4.56 -0.81 9.10
C THR A 24 4.23 -0.78 10.60
N GLU A 25 3.82 -1.92 11.18
CA GLU A 25 3.65 -2.04 12.64
C GLU A 25 4.98 -1.81 13.35
N TYR A 26 6.05 -2.46 12.86
CA TYR A 26 7.38 -2.35 13.46
C TYR A 26 7.88 -0.90 13.45
N LEU A 27 7.74 -0.20 12.35
CA LEU A 27 8.19 1.19 12.22
C LEU A 27 7.40 2.12 13.15
N VAL A 28 6.07 1.98 13.22
CA VAL A 28 5.23 2.80 14.11
C VAL A 28 5.51 2.48 15.58
N GLU A 29 5.55 1.19 15.97
CA GLU A 29 5.74 0.79 17.37
C GLU A 29 7.13 1.19 17.93
N ASN A 30 8.14 1.30 17.07
CA ASN A 30 9.47 1.71 17.48
C ASN A 30 9.71 3.23 17.36
N ASN A 31 8.65 4.00 17.17
CA ASN A 31 8.72 5.46 17.00
C ASN A 31 9.83 5.85 16.01
N PHE A 32 9.78 5.28 14.83
CA PHE A 32 10.78 5.52 13.81
C PHE A 32 10.61 6.94 13.28
N ASP A 33 11.02 7.90 14.11
CA ASP A 33 11.05 9.32 13.78
C ASP A 33 12.24 9.56 12.84
N MET A 34 11.96 9.48 11.56
CA MET A 34 12.96 9.74 10.54
C MET A 34 13.03 11.21 10.15
N ASN A 35 12.20 12.07 10.76
CA ASN A 35 12.05 13.48 10.34
C ASN A 35 12.00 13.60 8.80
N LEU A 36 11.20 12.73 8.19
CA LEU A 36 11.10 12.68 6.73
C LEU A 36 10.27 13.86 6.22
N ALA A 37 10.69 14.39 5.09
CA ALA A 37 9.94 15.39 4.34
C ALA A 37 10.12 15.12 2.85
N VAL A 38 9.13 15.46 2.07
CA VAL A 38 9.25 15.52 0.60
C VAL A 38 9.84 16.88 0.20
N ASP A 39 10.51 16.94 -0.96
CA ASP A 39 11.09 18.18 -1.48
C ASP A 39 10.01 19.19 -1.92
N ASP A 40 8.95 18.67 -2.54
CA ASP A 40 7.75 19.40 -2.95
C ASP A 40 6.52 18.71 -2.37
N ASP A 41 5.51 19.49 -1.97
CA ASP A 41 4.25 18.91 -1.46
C ASP A 41 3.67 17.89 -2.45
N VAL A 42 3.34 16.70 -1.95
CA VAL A 42 2.82 15.61 -2.76
C VAL A 42 1.49 15.10 -2.21
N THR A 43 0.53 14.91 -3.10
CA THR A 43 -0.74 14.28 -2.74
C THR A 43 -0.65 12.78 -3.00
N VAL A 44 -0.93 12.01 -1.97
CA VAL A 44 -0.89 10.55 -2.05
C VAL A 44 -2.24 9.95 -1.68
N THR A 45 -2.53 8.78 -2.22
CA THR A 45 -3.66 7.96 -1.77
C THR A 45 -3.18 6.57 -1.40
N TYR A 46 -3.93 5.86 -0.54
CA TYR A 46 -3.53 4.55 -0.06
C TYR A 46 -4.50 3.46 -0.48
N HIS A 47 -3.97 2.43 -1.16
CA HIS A 47 -4.72 1.22 -1.47
C HIS A 47 -4.53 0.18 -0.36
N ASP A 48 -5.59 -0.15 0.35
CA ASP A 48 -5.61 -1.17 1.42
C ASP A 48 -5.48 -2.58 0.83
N PRO A 49 -4.37 -3.30 1.07
CA PRO A 49 -4.26 -4.67 0.65
C PRO A 49 -5.17 -5.57 1.47
N CYS A 50 -5.98 -6.37 0.81
CA CYS A 50 -6.98 -7.21 1.46
C CYS A 50 -6.42 -8.13 2.57
N ARG A 51 -5.19 -8.63 2.41
CA ARG A 51 -4.55 -9.49 3.41
C ARG A 51 -3.97 -8.73 4.60
N LEU A 52 -3.61 -7.48 4.43
CA LEU A 52 -3.18 -6.66 5.55
C LEU A 52 -4.39 -6.12 6.31
N GLY A 53 -5.35 -5.53 5.60
CA GLY A 53 -6.56 -5.02 6.20
C GLY A 53 -7.45 -6.14 6.77
N ARG A 54 -8.15 -6.86 5.89
CA ARG A 54 -9.20 -7.81 6.30
C ARG A 54 -8.71 -9.02 7.11
N GLN A 55 -7.47 -9.49 6.90
CA GLN A 55 -6.96 -10.67 7.61
C GLN A 55 -6.18 -10.31 8.89
N MET A 56 -5.65 -9.10 8.97
CA MET A 56 -4.78 -8.68 10.07
C MET A 56 -5.30 -7.46 10.83
N ASP A 57 -6.39 -6.86 10.36
CA ASP A 57 -6.98 -5.64 10.93
C ASP A 57 -5.97 -4.48 11.01
N LEU A 58 -5.14 -4.33 9.96
CA LEU A 58 -4.10 -3.32 9.89
C LEU A 58 -4.43 -2.28 8.83
N TYR A 59 -5.19 -1.27 9.20
CA TYR A 59 -5.59 -0.17 8.34
C TYR A 59 -4.86 1.14 8.67
N ASP A 60 -4.66 1.43 9.95
CA ASP A 60 -4.14 2.73 10.41
C ASP A 60 -2.62 2.84 10.30
N LYS A 61 -1.87 1.79 10.67
CA LYS A 61 -0.41 1.84 10.72
C LYS A 61 0.28 2.30 9.43
N PRO A 62 -0.14 1.87 8.23
CA PRO A 62 0.41 2.43 6.99
C PRO A 62 0.10 3.91 6.82
N ARG A 63 -1.10 4.35 7.23
CA ARG A 63 -1.53 5.75 7.17
C ARG A 63 -0.73 6.64 8.13
N ASP A 64 -0.55 6.18 9.37
CA ASP A 64 0.27 6.87 10.38
C ASP A 64 1.68 7.15 9.85
N LEU A 65 2.30 6.16 9.19
CA LEU A 65 3.62 6.31 8.59
C LEU A 65 3.64 7.32 7.45
N VAL A 66 2.67 7.25 6.56
CA VAL A 66 2.59 8.16 5.41
C VAL A 66 2.35 9.59 5.87
N GLN A 67 1.45 9.79 6.84
CA GLN A 67 1.14 11.10 7.40
C GLN A 67 2.25 11.67 8.29
N SER A 68 3.21 10.85 8.72
CA SER A 68 4.38 11.33 9.47
C SER A 68 5.44 12.00 8.60
N VAL A 69 5.29 11.97 7.28
CA VAL A 69 6.20 12.63 6.34
C VAL A 69 5.73 14.06 6.07
N ASP A 70 6.55 15.05 6.39
CA ASP A 70 6.24 16.46 6.16
C ASP A 70 6.06 16.74 4.65
N GLY A 71 5.02 17.51 4.31
CA GLY A 71 4.67 17.85 2.93
C GLY A 71 3.84 16.77 2.22
N VAL A 72 3.47 15.69 2.90
CA VAL A 72 2.58 14.67 2.34
C VAL A 72 1.12 14.96 2.71
N ASN A 73 0.27 15.04 1.68
CA ASN A 73 -1.17 15.16 1.81
C ASN A 73 -1.83 13.82 1.47
N LEU A 74 -2.29 13.06 2.47
CA LEU A 74 -3.01 11.81 2.27
C LEU A 74 -4.49 12.06 2.00
N VAL A 75 -4.99 11.64 0.84
CA VAL A 75 -6.39 11.66 0.44
C VAL A 75 -6.91 10.24 0.27
N GLU A 76 -8.11 9.97 0.74
CA GLU A 76 -8.69 8.63 0.66
C GLU A 76 -9.49 8.45 -0.63
N MET A 77 -9.43 7.24 -1.20
CA MET A 77 -10.32 6.81 -2.26
C MET A 77 -11.74 6.59 -1.74
N GLU A 78 -12.73 6.55 -2.62
CA GLU A 78 -14.12 6.30 -2.25
C GLU A 78 -14.26 5.02 -1.41
N HIS A 79 -13.68 3.92 -1.88
CA HIS A 79 -13.65 2.66 -1.14
C HIS A 79 -12.27 2.45 -0.52
N HIS A 80 -12.16 2.69 0.78
CA HIS A 80 -10.92 2.56 1.57
C HIS A 80 -11.17 1.82 2.88
N GLY A 81 -10.11 1.47 3.62
CA GLY A 81 -10.23 0.74 4.86
C GLY A 81 -10.92 -0.62 4.68
N GLU A 82 -11.94 -0.89 5.49
CA GLU A 82 -12.69 -2.14 5.44
C GLU A 82 -13.45 -2.33 4.11
N ASP A 83 -13.91 -1.24 3.52
CA ASP A 83 -14.66 -1.23 2.25
C ASP A 83 -13.76 -1.23 1.00
N ALA A 84 -12.43 -1.23 1.18
CA ALA A 84 -11.49 -1.16 0.09
C ALA A 84 -11.73 -2.24 -0.99
N LEU A 85 -11.74 -1.83 -2.24
CA LEU A 85 -11.86 -2.75 -3.37
C LEU A 85 -10.58 -3.57 -3.55
N CYS A 86 -10.73 -4.78 -4.05
CA CYS A 86 -9.59 -5.65 -4.36
C CYS A 86 -8.82 -5.12 -5.58
N CYS A 87 -7.49 -5.25 -5.55
CA CYS A 87 -6.66 -4.99 -6.72
C CYS A 87 -6.88 -5.98 -7.89
N GLY A 88 -7.69 -7.02 -7.69
CA GLY A 88 -7.97 -8.04 -8.70
C GLY A 88 -6.98 -9.22 -8.71
N VAL A 89 -5.86 -9.15 -7.97
CA VAL A 89 -4.83 -10.21 -7.98
C VAL A 89 -5.24 -11.48 -7.23
N SER A 90 -6.23 -11.41 -6.36
CA SER A 90 -6.69 -12.60 -5.59
C SER A 90 -7.46 -13.60 -6.43
N SER A 91 -8.00 -13.20 -7.55
CA SER A 91 -8.53 -14.13 -8.56
C SER A 91 -7.43 -14.88 -9.33
N MET A 92 -6.28 -14.62 -9.06
CA MET A 92 -4.88 -15.07 -9.02
C MET A 92 -4.36 -15.94 -10.13
N MET A 93 -5.14 -16.54 -10.91
CA MET A 93 -4.63 -17.57 -11.83
C MET A 93 -4.54 -17.08 -13.27
N SER A 94 -5.09 -15.91 -13.54
CA SER A 94 -5.01 -15.30 -14.87
C SER A 94 -5.35 -13.81 -14.84
N CYS A 95 -4.63 -12.99 -15.60
CA CYS A 95 -5.03 -11.64 -15.96
C CYS A 95 -6.19 -11.71 -16.96
N ASN A 96 -7.39 -11.98 -16.46
CA ASN A 96 -8.61 -12.02 -17.27
C ASN A 96 -9.33 -10.66 -17.24
N GLU A 97 -10.40 -10.56 -18.00
CA GLU A 97 -11.21 -9.33 -18.11
C GLU A 97 -11.76 -8.85 -16.75
N ASN A 98 -12.17 -9.77 -15.88
CA ASN A 98 -12.68 -9.42 -14.54
C ASN A 98 -11.59 -8.83 -13.66
N SER A 99 -10.40 -9.44 -13.68
CA SER A 99 -9.22 -8.94 -12.97
C SER A 99 -8.82 -7.54 -13.48
N ARG A 100 -8.89 -7.34 -14.80
CA ARG A 100 -8.62 -6.05 -15.41
C ARG A 100 -9.67 -5.01 -15.02
N ALA A 101 -10.95 -5.36 -15.01
CA ALA A 101 -12.03 -4.46 -14.60
C ALA A 101 -11.87 -3.95 -13.17
N LEU A 102 -11.47 -4.82 -12.21
CA LEU A 102 -11.19 -4.43 -10.84
C LEU A 102 -10.03 -3.43 -10.74
N ARG A 103 -8.95 -3.66 -11.50
CA ARG A 103 -7.83 -2.71 -11.54
C ARG A 103 -8.25 -1.35 -12.08
N LEU A 104 -9.01 -1.35 -13.16
CA LEU A 104 -9.49 -0.13 -13.79
C LEU A 104 -10.40 0.67 -12.86
N GLN A 105 -11.30 0.00 -12.14
CA GLN A 105 -12.14 0.65 -11.13
C GLN A 105 -11.30 1.31 -10.03
N ARG A 106 -10.22 0.64 -9.57
CA ARG A 106 -9.30 1.26 -8.61
C ARG A 106 -8.59 2.48 -9.18
N PHE A 107 -8.19 2.44 -10.45
CA PHE A 107 -7.54 3.59 -11.11
C PHE A 107 -8.51 4.77 -11.27
N ASP A 108 -9.76 4.51 -11.59
CA ASP A 108 -10.78 5.55 -11.65
C ASP A 108 -10.96 6.24 -10.27
N GLU A 109 -10.90 5.47 -9.17
CA GLU A 109 -10.95 6.03 -7.81
C GLU A 109 -9.68 6.83 -7.46
N VAL A 110 -8.48 6.35 -7.83
CA VAL A 110 -7.23 7.11 -7.64
C VAL A 110 -7.30 8.44 -8.39
N ASN A 111 -7.69 8.41 -9.66
CA ASN A 111 -7.80 9.63 -10.48
C ASN A 111 -8.83 10.61 -9.89
N ALA A 112 -9.90 10.12 -9.30
CA ALA A 112 -10.90 10.95 -8.63
C ALA A 112 -10.36 11.68 -7.38
N THR A 113 -9.31 11.16 -6.74
CA THR A 113 -8.64 11.84 -5.61
C THR A 113 -7.70 12.96 -6.06
N GLY A 114 -7.24 12.94 -7.30
CA GLY A 114 -6.19 13.84 -7.80
C GLY A 114 -4.81 13.54 -7.20
N ALA A 115 -4.59 12.33 -6.66
CA ALA A 115 -3.31 11.96 -6.08
C ALA A 115 -2.22 11.74 -7.15
N ASP A 116 -1.02 12.21 -6.84
CA ASP A 116 0.18 12.01 -7.65
C ASP A 116 0.74 10.59 -7.51
N VAL A 117 0.52 9.98 -6.33
CA VAL A 117 1.06 8.67 -5.99
C VAL A 117 -0.01 7.80 -5.33
N MET A 118 -0.18 6.57 -5.82
CA MET A 118 -0.91 5.51 -5.13
C MET A 118 0.06 4.66 -4.33
N LEU A 119 -0.09 4.66 -3.01
CA LEU A 119 0.70 3.85 -2.08
C LEU A 119 -0.02 2.54 -1.74
N THR A 120 0.71 1.49 -1.51
CA THR A 120 0.21 0.23 -0.95
C THR A 120 1.32 -0.49 -0.20
N THR A 121 1.00 -1.47 0.63
CA THR A 121 1.98 -2.29 1.37
C THR A 121 2.01 -3.75 0.88
N CYS A 122 1.59 -3.99 -0.35
CA CYS A 122 1.56 -5.32 -0.92
C CYS A 122 2.27 -5.36 -2.28
N PRO A 123 3.43 -6.02 -2.39
CA PRO A 123 4.18 -6.08 -3.65
C PRO A 123 3.40 -6.77 -4.78
N LYS A 124 2.45 -7.66 -4.44
CA LYS A 124 1.56 -8.24 -5.45
C LYS A 124 0.57 -7.22 -6.00
N CYS A 125 0.07 -6.32 -5.16
CA CYS A 125 -0.80 -5.23 -5.63
C CYS A 125 -0.01 -4.27 -6.52
N VAL A 126 1.20 -3.88 -6.11
CA VAL A 126 2.09 -3.04 -6.92
C VAL A 126 2.29 -3.67 -8.30
N ALA A 127 2.78 -4.90 -8.36
CA ALA A 127 3.05 -5.58 -9.63
C ALA A 127 1.79 -5.72 -10.50
N HIS A 128 0.63 -5.96 -9.89
CA HIS A 128 -0.61 -6.14 -10.61
C HIS A 128 -1.18 -4.83 -11.17
N PHE A 129 -1.04 -3.74 -10.44
CA PHE A 129 -1.41 -2.42 -10.92
C PHE A 129 -0.45 -1.94 -12.02
N GLU A 130 0.85 -2.16 -11.88
CA GLU A 130 1.85 -1.84 -12.89
C GLU A 130 1.59 -2.55 -14.24
N CYS A 131 0.91 -3.71 -14.25
CA CYS A 131 0.51 -4.36 -15.50
C CYS A 131 -0.32 -3.44 -16.40
N LEU A 132 -1.20 -2.59 -15.86
CA LEU A 132 -1.99 -1.64 -16.66
C LEU A 132 -1.12 -0.58 -17.33
N LYS A 133 -0.03 -0.18 -16.68
CA LYS A 133 0.96 0.74 -17.25
C LYS A 133 1.63 0.11 -18.48
N PHE A 134 2.02 -1.15 -18.38
CA PHE A 134 2.60 -1.87 -19.52
C PHE A 134 1.59 -2.13 -20.63
N GLU A 135 0.29 -2.20 -20.31
CA GLU A 135 -0.79 -2.28 -21.29
C GLU A 135 -1.05 -0.96 -22.01
N GLY A 136 -0.44 0.14 -21.54
CA GLY A 136 -0.60 1.48 -22.10
C GLY A 136 -1.98 2.10 -21.84
N ASP A 137 -2.64 1.71 -20.74
CA ASP A 137 -3.93 2.29 -20.37
C ASP A 137 -3.76 3.78 -19.99
N PRO A 138 -4.52 4.70 -20.59
CA PRO A 138 -4.35 6.14 -20.38
C PRO A 138 -4.74 6.61 -18.96
N ARG A 139 -5.40 5.77 -18.16
CA ARG A 139 -5.77 6.11 -16.77
C ARG A 139 -4.61 6.06 -15.80
N HIS A 140 -3.45 5.59 -16.21
CA HIS A 140 -2.25 5.55 -15.39
C HIS A 140 -1.49 6.89 -15.47
N GLU A 141 -1.97 7.89 -14.76
CA GLU A 141 -1.33 9.21 -14.70
C GLU A 141 -0.60 9.47 -13.36
N PHE A 142 -0.62 8.50 -12.44
CA PHE A 142 -0.01 8.56 -11.12
C PHE A 142 1.10 7.52 -10.96
N GLU A 143 1.98 7.72 -9.99
CA GLU A 143 2.99 6.73 -9.62
C GLU A 143 2.40 5.67 -8.67
N ILE A 144 2.92 4.43 -8.73
CA ILE A 144 2.51 3.33 -7.84
C ILE A 144 3.73 2.89 -7.04
N LEU A 145 3.66 2.96 -5.71
CA LEU A 145 4.77 2.62 -4.83
C LEU A 145 4.35 1.77 -3.64
N ASP A 146 5.29 0.96 -3.17
CA ASP A 146 5.21 0.41 -1.84
C ASP A 146 5.51 1.49 -0.79
N VAL A 147 4.78 1.49 0.34
CA VAL A 147 4.97 2.49 1.40
C VAL A 147 6.42 2.56 1.89
N VAL A 148 7.08 1.41 2.09
CA VAL A 148 8.47 1.40 2.56
C VAL A 148 9.42 1.99 1.51
N SER A 149 9.18 1.72 0.24
CA SER A 149 9.94 2.31 -0.86
C SER A 149 9.72 3.82 -0.97
N PHE A 150 8.50 4.28 -0.75
CA PHE A 150 8.19 5.71 -0.68
C PHE A 150 8.97 6.39 0.45
N LEU A 151 8.95 5.83 1.67
CA LEU A 151 9.70 6.37 2.81
C LEU A 151 11.21 6.35 2.58
N ALA A 152 11.74 5.28 1.97
CA ALA A 152 13.17 5.17 1.69
C ALA A 152 13.68 6.26 0.73
N ARG A 153 12.89 6.65 -0.25
CA ARG A 153 13.23 7.76 -1.16
C ARG A 153 13.43 9.08 -0.41
N GLN A 154 12.64 9.33 0.65
CA GLN A 154 12.76 10.56 1.43
C GLN A 154 14.03 10.58 2.31
N ILE A 155 14.62 9.43 2.59
CA ILE A 155 15.92 9.34 3.28
C ILE A 155 17.06 9.69 2.30
N GLU A 156 16.98 9.21 1.06
CA GLU A 156 18.01 9.41 0.04
C GLU A 156 18.08 10.87 -0.43
N SER A 157 16.95 11.56 -0.49
CA SER A 157 16.91 12.98 -0.92
C SER A 157 17.62 13.93 0.05
N LYS A 158 17.86 13.50 1.31
CA LYS A 158 18.54 14.30 2.36
C LYS A 158 20.07 14.14 2.38
N GLN A 159 20.64 13.33 1.52
CA GLN A 159 22.10 13.10 1.42
C GLN A 159 22.71 13.93 0.28
#